data_2ca33fa8c22471d6dd251aa6a214762c
#
_entry.id   2ca33fa8c22471d6dd251aa6a214762c
#
_cell.length_a   1.000
_cell.length_b   1.000
_cell.length_c   1.000
_cell.angle_alpha   90.00
_cell.angle_beta   90.00
_cell.angle_gamma   90.00
#
_symmetry.space_group_name_H-M   'P 1'
#
loop_
_entity.id
_entity.type
_entity.pdbx_description
1 polymer ?
#
loop_
_entity_poly.entity_id
_entity_poly.type
_entity_poly.pdbx_seq_one_letter_code
_entity_poly.pdbx_strand_id
1 'polypeptide(L)'
;MSKKENILTAALDLFAKQGVSASSTRAIALQAGVSEGLIFRHFANKEALLTEVLKKGIAQIEDRFETVLQSEHPKVVLKQILSVPFQLNQEEKTFWRLLLCLQWADPQTCQSVFAPLKNRIEKSFKILDREDPKIEAESFLLFFKAIISCILLETSHNAFGMVNTILDKFDVL
;
A
#
# COMPACT_ATOMS: atom_id res chain seq x y z
N MET A 1 -1.39 23.60 -4.48
CA MET A 1 -0.62 22.74 -3.56
C MET A 1 0.38 23.58 -2.78
N SER A 2 0.58 23.30 -1.49
CA SER A 2 1.61 23.96 -0.70
C SER A 2 3.02 23.49 -1.11
N LYS A 3 4.06 24.28 -0.79
CA LYS A 3 5.46 23.84 -1.05
C LYS A 3 5.81 22.54 -0.32
N LYS A 4 5.26 22.35 0.89
CA LYS A 4 5.41 21.08 1.64
C LYS A 4 4.81 19.91 0.89
N GLU A 5 3.63 20.06 0.31
CA GLU A 5 2.98 19.02 -0.49
C GLU A 5 3.77 18.69 -1.75
N ASN A 6 4.30 19.70 -2.45
CA ASN A 6 5.16 19.48 -3.63
C ASN A 6 6.39 18.62 -3.25
N ILE A 7 7.02 18.90 -2.10
CA ILE A 7 8.16 18.11 -1.59
C ILE A 7 7.75 16.67 -1.32
N LEU A 8 6.61 16.44 -0.64
CA LEU A 8 6.12 15.10 -0.33
C LEU A 8 5.80 14.31 -1.60
N THR A 9 5.16 14.93 -2.59
CA THR A 9 4.83 14.29 -3.88
C THR A 9 6.10 13.94 -4.67
N ALA A 10 7.07 14.86 -4.74
CA ALA A 10 8.35 14.60 -5.40
C ALA A 10 9.17 13.51 -4.70
N ALA A 11 9.17 13.50 -3.36
CA ALA A 11 9.82 12.48 -2.56
C ALA A 11 9.18 11.11 -2.78
N LEU A 12 7.85 11.01 -2.73
CA LEU A 12 7.11 9.78 -3.02
C LEU A 12 7.49 9.21 -4.39
N ASP A 13 7.48 10.04 -5.43
CA ASP A 13 7.79 9.62 -6.79
C ASP A 13 9.23 9.08 -6.92
N LEU A 14 10.22 9.79 -6.38
CA LEU A 14 11.62 9.36 -6.43
C LEU A 14 11.87 8.11 -5.58
N PHE A 15 11.33 8.06 -4.37
CA PHE A 15 11.46 6.90 -3.50
C PHE A 15 10.84 5.63 -4.12
N ALA A 16 9.69 5.76 -4.78
CA ALA A 16 9.03 4.65 -5.46
C ALA A 16 9.76 4.19 -6.73
N LYS A 17 10.43 5.10 -7.46
CA LYS A 17 11.11 4.80 -8.72
C LYS A 17 12.48 4.19 -8.55
N GLN A 18 13.29 4.72 -7.64
CA GLN A 18 14.71 4.38 -7.53
C GLN A 18 15.13 3.94 -6.12
N GLY A 19 14.19 3.88 -5.20
CA GLY A 19 14.42 3.54 -3.80
C GLY A 19 14.88 4.73 -2.95
N VAL A 20 14.72 4.61 -1.64
CA VAL A 20 15.03 5.67 -0.67
C VAL A 20 16.53 5.99 -0.65
N SER A 21 17.38 4.96 -0.67
CA SER A 21 18.85 5.14 -0.61
C SER A 21 19.41 5.92 -1.80
N ALA A 22 18.92 5.65 -3.02
CA ALA A 22 19.38 6.31 -4.24
C ALA A 22 18.78 7.72 -4.45
N SER A 23 17.76 8.10 -3.67
CA SER A 23 17.09 9.39 -3.79
C SER A 23 17.78 10.44 -2.92
N SER A 24 18.38 11.48 -3.54
CA SER A 24 18.98 12.60 -2.81
C SER A 24 17.97 13.71 -2.52
N THR A 25 18.16 14.43 -1.40
CA THR A 25 17.37 15.62 -1.06
C THR A 25 17.46 16.70 -2.13
N ARG A 26 18.63 16.83 -2.78
CA ARG A 26 18.85 17.74 -3.91
C ARG A 26 17.98 17.38 -5.12
N ALA A 27 17.89 16.09 -5.47
CA ALA A 27 17.03 15.64 -6.57
C ALA A 27 15.54 15.88 -6.26
N ILE A 28 15.13 15.60 -5.01
CA ILE A 28 13.77 15.88 -4.53
C ILE A 28 13.46 17.38 -4.60
N ALA A 29 14.39 18.25 -4.17
CA ALA A 29 14.21 19.69 -4.23
C ALA A 29 14.02 20.17 -5.67
N LEU A 30 14.86 19.68 -6.59
CA LEU A 30 14.78 20.01 -8.02
C LEU A 30 13.41 19.61 -8.59
N GLN A 31 12.96 18.38 -8.33
CA GLN A 31 11.66 17.90 -8.83
C GLN A 31 10.48 18.64 -8.19
N ALA A 32 10.59 19.04 -6.93
CA ALA A 32 9.57 19.80 -6.21
C ALA A 32 9.52 21.29 -6.58
N GLY A 33 10.51 21.79 -7.37
CA GLY A 33 10.64 23.20 -7.71
C GLY A 33 10.94 24.10 -6.49
N VAL A 34 11.77 23.61 -5.55
CA VAL A 34 12.16 24.32 -4.32
C VAL A 34 13.69 24.30 -4.10
N SER A 35 14.18 25.09 -3.16
CA SER A 35 15.55 24.98 -2.69
C SER A 35 15.70 23.77 -1.74
N GLU A 36 16.88 23.13 -1.75
CA GLU A 36 17.19 22.04 -0.81
C GLU A 36 17.10 22.50 0.64
N GLY A 37 17.50 23.75 0.96
CA GLY A 37 17.35 24.34 2.28
C GLY A 37 15.91 24.43 2.75
N LEU A 38 14.92 24.52 1.84
CA LEU A 38 13.50 24.47 2.20
C LEU A 38 13.09 23.05 2.65
N ILE A 39 13.66 21.99 2.07
CA ILE A 39 13.43 20.63 2.54
C ILE A 39 13.88 20.50 3.99
N PHE A 40 15.12 20.93 4.31
CA PHE A 40 15.64 20.85 5.69
C PHE A 40 14.91 21.74 6.69
N ARG A 41 14.24 22.81 6.20
CA ARG A 41 13.37 23.61 7.07
C ARG A 41 12.06 22.90 7.42
N HIS A 42 11.54 22.03 6.55
CA HIS A 42 10.31 21.28 6.79
C HIS A 42 10.57 19.91 7.43
N PHE A 43 11.72 19.29 7.11
CA PHE A 43 12.06 17.93 7.51
C PHE A 43 13.52 17.89 7.97
N ALA A 44 13.79 17.35 9.14
CA ALA A 44 15.13 17.35 9.74
C ALA A 44 16.17 16.62 8.88
N ASN A 45 15.74 15.54 8.20
CA ASN A 45 16.58 14.70 7.34
C ASN A 45 15.70 13.93 6.34
N LYS A 46 16.32 13.09 5.51
CA LYS A 46 15.62 12.27 4.51
C LYS A 46 14.72 11.20 5.16
N GLU A 47 15.11 10.68 6.29
CA GLU A 47 14.33 9.70 7.06
C GLU A 47 13.05 10.33 7.62
N ALA A 48 13.12 11.55 8.14
CA ALA A 48 11.95 12.31 8.58
C ALA A 48 11.01 12.64 7.40
N LEU A 49 11.57 12.95 6.22
CA LEU A 49 10.79 13.13 5.00
C LEU A 49 10.09 11.83 4.58
N LEU A 50 10.78 10.69 4.61
CA LEU A 50 10.19 9.37 4.34
C LEU A 50 9.05 9.07 5.31
N THR A 51 9.25 9.32 6.60
CA THR A 51 8.23 9.13 7.63
C THR A 51 6.95 9.92 7.32
N GLU A 52 7.06 11.18 6.90
CA GLU A 52 5.90 11.99 6.53
C GLU A 52 5.24 11.50 5.22
N VAL A 53 6.02 11.03 4.24
CA VAL A 53 5.49 10.40 3.02
C VAL A 53 4.69 9.15 3.38
N LEU A 54 5.25 8.28 4.24
CA LEU A 54 4.57 7.05 4.68
C LEU A 54 3.30 7.38 5.46
N LYS A 55 3.36 8.32 6.40
CA LYS A 55 2.20 8.75 7.19
C LYS A 55 1.05 9.23 6.30
N LYS A 56 1.35 10.06 5.29
CA LYS A 56 0.33 10.53 4.34
C LYS A 56 -0.28 9.38 3.55
N GLY A 57 0.55 8.49 3.00
CA GLY A 57 0.07 7.37 2.19
C GLY A 57 -0.69 6.33 3.03
N ILE A 58 -0.28 6.07 4.27
CA ILE A 58 -1.01 5.18 5.20
C ILE A 58 -2.41 5.74 5.48
N ALA A 59 -2.53 7.04 5.78
CA ALA A 59 -3.83 7.67 5.99
C ALA A 59 -4.76 7.53 4.77
N GLN A 60 -4.23 7.62 3.54
CA GLN A 60 -5.01 7.39 2.33
C GLN A 60 -5.46 5.92 2.20
N ILE A 61 -4.60 4.97 2.59
CA ILE A 61 -4.97 3.54 2.62
C ILE A 61 -6.06 3.29 3.67
N GLU A 62 -5.91 3.84 4.88
CA GLU A 62 -6.88 3.70 5.96
C GLU A 62 -8.26 4.23 5.54
N ASP A 63 -8.33 5.43 4.96
CA ASP A 63 -9.55 6.03 4.42
C ASP A 63 -10.20 5.14 3.35
N ARG A 64 -9.40 4.61 2.41
CA ARG A 64 -9.87 3.70 1.36
C ARG A 64 -10.47 2.41 1.93
N PHE A 65 -9.84 1.85 2.95
CA PHE A 65 -10.31 0.61 3.56
C PHE A 65 -11.37 0.82 4.64
N GLU A 66 -11.61 2.04 5.12
CA GLU A 66 -12.54 2.30 6.22
C GLU A 66 -13.91 1.67 5.97
N THR A 67 -14.54 1.97 4.82
CA THR A 67 -15.85 1.41 4.46
C THR A 67 -15.82 -0.12 4.33
N VAL A 68 -14.73 -0.68 3.78
CA VAL A 68 -14.55 -2.12 3.62
C VAL A 68 -14.43 -2.80 4.97
N LEU A 69 -13.67 -2.20 5.89
CA LEU A 69 -13.39 -2.78 7.20
C LEU A 69 -14.60 -2.73 8.14
N GLN A 70 -15.55 -1.82 7.89
CA GLN A 70 -16.78 -1.69 8.71
C GLN A 70 -17.87 -2.70 8.34
N SER A 71 -17.84 -3.32 7.16
CA SER A 71 -18.86 -4.30 6.76
C SER A 71 -18.89 -5.50 7.71
N GLU A 72 -20.07 -5.94 8.14
CA GLU A 72 -20.24 -7.12 9.00
C GLU A 72 -20.20 -8.44 8.20
N HIS A 73 -20.38 -8.40 6.89
CA HIS A 73 -20.42 -9.58 6.03
C HIS A 73 -19.02 -10.02 5.59
N PRO A 74 -18.49 -11.14 6.13
CA PRO A 74 -17.10 -11.53 5.90
C PRO A 74 -16.76 -11.76 4.42
N LYS A 75 -17.64 -12.42 3.65
CA LYS A 75 -17.42 -12.62 2.21
C LYS A 75 -17.38 -11.31 1.43
N VAL A 76 -18.23 -10.32 1.79
CA VAL A 76 -18.20 -8.99 1.17
C VAL A 76 -16.88 -8.29 1.45
N VAL A 77 -16.40 -8.34 2.69
CA VAL A 77 -15.09 -7.77 3.07
C VAL A 77 -13.96 -8.36 2.22
N LEU A 78 -13.88 -9.68 2.12
CA LEU A 78 -12.82 -10.35 1.37
C LEU A 78 -12.88 -10.00 -0.12
N LYS A 79 -14.08 -9.99 -0.73
CA LYS A 79 -14.27 -9.53 -2.13
C LYS A 79 -13.82 -8.10 -2.34
N GLN A 80 -14.24 -7.19 -1.47
CA GLN A 80 -13.91 -5.78 -1.56
C GLN A 80 -12.40 -5.54 -1.43
N ILE A 81 -11.72 -6.23 -0.50
CA ILE A 81 -10.26 -6.14 -0.36
C ILE A 81 -9.56 -6.47 -1.69
N LEU A 82 -9.94 -7.57 -2.36
CA LEU A 82 -9.32 -7.96 -3.63
C LEU A 82 -9.71 -7.04 -4.81
N SER A 83 -10.77 -6.23 -4.67
CA SER A 83 -11.16 -5.26 -5.69
C SER A 83 -10.39 -3.94 -5.62
N VAL A 84 -9.84 -3.60 -4.44
CA VAL A 84 -9.12 -2.33 -4.21
C VAL A 84 -8.00 -2.06 -5.23
N PRO A 85 -7.14 -3.03 -5.59
CA PRO A 85 -6.04 -2.80 -6.53
C PRO A 85 -6.47 -2.23 -7.88
N PHE A 86 -7.68 -2.55 -8.34
CA PHE A 86 -8.22 -2.08 -9.63
C PHE A 86 -8.76 -0.66 -9.60
N GLN A 87 -8.94 -0.09 -8.42
CA GLN A 87 -9.55 1.23 -8.19
C GLN A 87 -8.52 2.29 -7.80
N LEU A 88 -7.23 1.93 -7.74
CA LEU A 88 -6.17 2.83 -7.32
C LEU A 88 -5.94 3.94 -8.35
N ASN A 89 -5.92 5.19 -7.87
CA ASN A 89 -5.46 6.33 -8.67
C ASN A 89 -3.92 6.33 -8.80
N GLN A 90 -3.35 7.27 -9.55
CA GLN A 90 -1.92 7.29 -9.85
C GLN A 90 -1.04 7.56 -8.61
N GLU A 91 -1.48 8.42 -7.69
CA GLU A 91 -0.75 8.72 -6.44
C GLU A 91 -0.73 7.47 -5.54
N GLU A 92 -1.88 6.82 -5.38
CA GLU A 92 -2.00 5.56 -4.64
C GLU A 92 -1.12 4.46 -5.25
N LYS A 93 -1.13 4.29 -6.57
CA LYS A 93 -0.25 3.33 -7.26
C LYS A 93 1.23 3.60 -6.97
N THR A 94 1.63 4.87 -6.94
CA THR A 94 3.00 5.26 -6.61
C THR A 94 3.35 4.92 -5.17
N PHE A 95 2.41 5.14 -4.24
CA PHE A 95 2.59 4.76 -2.84
C PHE A 95 2.69 3.24 -2.65
N TRP A 96 1.85 2.47 -3.33
CA TRP A 96 1.92 1.01 -3.30
C TRP A 96 3.24 0.48 -3.86
N ARG A 97 3.81 1.11 -4.93
CA ARG A 97 5.16 0.79 -5.40
C ARG A 97 6.22 1.03 -4.32
N LEU A 98 6.14 2.16 -3.61
CA LEU A 98 7.05 2.43 -2.49
C LEU A 98 6.94 1.36 -1.41
N LEU A 99 5.73 0.97 -1.00
CA LEU A 99 5.53 -0.10 0.00
C LEU A 99 6.12 -1.44 -0.45
N LEU A 100 5.95 -1.82 -1.71
CA LEU A 100 6.55 -3.05 -2.25
C LEU A 100 8.09 -2.99 -2.25
N CYS A 101 8.68 -1.83 -2.56
CA CYS A 101 10.13 -1.64 -2.45
C CYS A 101 10.62 -1.73 -1.00
N LEU A 102 9.87 -1.16 -0.05
CA LEU A 102 10.21 -1.19 1.36
C LEU A 102 10.04 -2.57 1.98
N GLN A 103 9.25 -3.47 1.41
CA GLN A 103 9.07 -4.84 1.92
C GLN A 103 10.40 -5.57 2.15
N TRP A 104 11.41 -5.28 1.34
CA TRP A 104 12.74 -5.86 1.43
C TRP A 104 13.73 -5.01 2.24
N ALA A 105 13.55 -3.69 2.22
CA ALA A 105 14.46 -2.75 2.87
C ALA A 105 14.08 -2.49 4.35
N ASP A 106 12.80 -2.47 4.65
CA ASP A 106 12.23 -2.25 5.98
C ASP A 106 10.96 -3.10 6.18
N PRO A 107 11.12 -4.40 6.45
CA PRO A 107 9.99 -5.32 6.64
C PRO A 107 9.08 -4.94 7.80
N GLN A 108 9.60 -4.31 8.86
CA GLN A 108 8.81 -3.94 10.05
C GLN A 108 7.79 -2.86 9.71
N THR A 109 8.20 -1.82 8.98
CA THR A 109 7.27 -0.78 8.50
C THR A 109 6.18 -1.40 7.64
N CYS A 110 6.53 -2.29 6.70
CA CYS A 110 5.52 -2.97 5.88
C CYS A 110 4.57 -3.84 6.72
N GLN A 111 5.06 -4.58 7.71
CA GLN A 111 4.21 -5.39 8.59
C GLN A 111 3.21 -4.51 9.34
N SER A 112 3.65 -3.38 9.89
CA SER A 112 2.77 -2.46 10.62
C SER A 112 1.66 -1.88 9.74
N VAL A 113 1.97 -1.51 8.49
CA VAL A 113 1.00 -1.00 7.52
C VAL A 113 -0.07 -2.05 7.17
N PHE A 114 0.31 -3.31 7.03
CA PHE A 114 -0.60 -4.38 6.67
C PHE A 114 -1.32 -5.04 7.85
N ALA A 115 -0.90 -4.78 9.10
CA ALA A 115 -1.46 -5.43 10.27
C ALA A 115 -2.98 -5.21 10.45
N PRO A 116 -3.55 -4.01 10.29
CA PRO A 116 -4.99 -3.81 10.40
C PRO A 116 -5.77 -4.62 9.35
N LEU A 117 -5.27 -4.64 8.11
CA LEU A 117 -5.87 -5.40 7.03
C LEU A 117 -5.81 -6.90 7.30
N LYS A 118 -4.65 -7.42 7.73
CA LYS A 118 -4.47 -8.82 8.12
C LYS A 118 -5.44 -9.24 9.22
N ASN A 119 -5.54 -8.43 10.27
CA ASN A 119 -6.44 -8.69 11.40
C ASN A 119 -7.91 -8.75 10.95
N ARG A 120 -8.30 -7.87 10.03
CA ARG A 120 -9.66 -7.87 9.48
C ARG A 120 -9.95 -9.09 8.63
N ILE A 121 -8.98 -9.53 7.81
CA ILE A 121 -9.08 -10.75 7.01
C ILE A 121 -9.22 -11.97 7.95
N GLU A 122 -8.36 -12.07 8.97
CA GLU A 122 -8.40 -13.16 9.98
C GLU A 122 -9.74 -13.20 10.69
N LYS A 123 -10.29 -12.04 11.11
CA LYS A 123 -11.64 -11.96 11.69
C LYS A 123 -12.70 -12.47 10.72
N SER A 124 -12.58 -12.16 9.43
CA SER A 124 -13.53 -12.65 8.41
C SER A 124 -13.49 -14.17 8.30
N PHE A 125 -12.32 -14.78 8.27
CA PHE A 125 -12.18 -16.24 8.22
C PHE A 125 -12.65 -16.93 9.52
N LYS A 126 -12.47 -16.30 10.68
CA LYS A 126 -13.05 -16.79 11.94
C LYS A 126 -14.59 -16.83 11.91
N ILE A 127 -15.22 -15.79 11.36
CA ILE A 127 -16.68 -15.74 11.21
C ILE A 127 -17.18 -16.80 10.21
N LEU A 128 -16.37 -17.13 9.20
CA LEU A 128 -16.65 -18.18 8.22
C LEU A 128 -16.33 -19.61 8.73
N ASP A 129 -15.97 -19.75 10.01
CA ASP A 129 -15.65 -21.03 10.67
C ASP A 129 -14.57 -21.85 9.93
N ARG A 130 -13.52 -21.15 9.47
CA ARG A 130 -12.39 -21.79 8.80
C ARG A 130 -11.49 -22.51 9.80
N GLU A 131 -10.89 -23.62 9.37
CA GLU A 131 -10.05 -24.49 10.21
C GLU A 131 -8.82 -23.76 10.77
N ASP A 132 -8.11 -22.98 9.95
CA ASP A 132 -6.99 -22.15 10.38
C ASP A 132 -7.10 -20.71 9.85
N PRO A 133 -7.91 -19.85 10.50
CA PRO A 133 -8.16 -18.49 10.05
C PRO A 133 -6.90 -17.62 9.94
N LYS A 134 -5.86 -17.92 10.73
CA LYS A 134 -4.61 -17.17 10.74
C LYS A 134 -3.76 -17.48 9.51
N ILE A 135 -3.57 -18.75 9.19
CA ILE A 135 -2.84 -19.18 8.00
C ILE A 135 -3.59 -18.75 6.73
N GLU A 136 -4.92 -18.89 6.71
CA GLU A 136 -5.73 -18.42 5.58
C GLU A 136 -5.62 -16.91 5.38
N ALA A 137 -5.59 -16.12 6.45
CA ALA A 137 -5.40 -14.68 6.36
C ALA A 137 -4.01 -14.29 5.82
N GLU A 138 -2.97 -15.00 6.24
CA GLU A 138 -1.62 -14.79 5.71
C GLU A 138 -1.56 -15.12 4.22
N SER A 139 -2.14 -16.24 3.81
CA SER A 139 -2.21 -16.68 2.41
C SER A 139 -3.01 -15.68 1.57
N PHE A 140 -4.16 -15.24 2.04
CA PHE A 140 -5.00 -14.26 1.36
C PHE A 140 -4.28 -12.91 1.18
N LEU A 141 -3.57 -12.45 2.20
CA LEU A 141 -2.78 -11.23 2.12
C LEU A 141 -1.62 -11.34 1.11
N LEU A 142 -1.00 -12.52 0.98
CA LEU A 142 0.01 -12.77 -0.06
C LEU A 142 -0.59 -12.67 -1.46
N PHE A 143 -1.77 -13.23 -1.70
CA PHE A 143 -2.47 -13.08 -2.98
C PHE A 143 -2.85 -11.63 -3.26
N PHE A 144 -3.34 -10.90 -2.26
CA PHE A 144 -3.62 -9.46 -2.39
C PHE A 144 -2.37 -8.68 -2.84
N LYS A 145 -1.22 -8.91 -2.19
CA LYS A 145 0.06 -8.29 -2.58
C LYS A 145 0.50 -8.70 -3.98
N ALA A 146 0.29 -9.94 -4.36
CA ALA A 146 0.60 -10.42 -5.72
C ALA A 146 -0.25 -9.71 -6.78
N ILE A 147 -1.56 -9.55 -6.54
CA ILE A 147 -2.46 -8.82 -7.45
C ILE A 147 -2.00 -7.37 -7.62
N ILE A 148 -1.71 -6.67 -6.50
CA ILE A 148 -1.17 -5.30 -6.56
C ILE A 148 0.11 -5.26 -7.39
N SER A 149 1.04 -6.19 -7.15
CA SER A 149 2.29 -6.26 -7.90
C SER A 149 2.05 -6.45 -9.40
N CYS A 150 1.15 -7.35 -9.78
CA CYS A 150 0.78 -7.58 -11.18
C CYS A 150 0.22 -6.33 -11.85
N ILE A 151 -0.65 -5.59 -11.15
CA ILE A 151 -1.25 -4.35 -11.66
C ILE A 151 -0.21 -3.24 -11.79
N LEU A 152 0.65 -3.06 -10.78
CA LEU A 152 1.66 -2.01 -10.79
C LEU A 152 2.79 -2.24 -11.79
N LEU A 153 3.12 -3.51 -12.07
CA LEU A 153 4.17 -3.90 -13.01
C LEU A 153 3.61 -4.21 -14.41
N GLU A 154 2.29 -4.15 -14.59
CA GLU A 154 1.60 -4.48 -15.85
C GLU A 154 1.97 -5.88 -16.39
N THR A 155 2.30 -6.81 -15.46
CA THR A 155 2.80 -8.15 -15.81
C THR A 155 1.70 -9.15 -16.11
N SER A 156 0.44 -8.85 -15.81
CA SER A 156 -0.69 -9.75 -16.05
C SER A 156 -1.80 -9.06 -16.83
N HIS A 157 -2.14 -9.64 -17.99
CA HIS A 157 -3.29 -9.21 -18.80
C HIS A 157 -4.63 -9.68 -18.22
N ASN A 158 -4.61 -10.58 -17.24
CA ASN A 158 -5.82 -11.16 -16.63
C ASN A 158 -5.80 -11.11 -15.09
N ALA A 159 -5.36 -9.98 -14.52
CA ALA A 159 -5.38 -9.80 -13.07
C ALA A 159 -6.79 -9.98 -12.46
N PHE A 160 -7.84 -9.62 -13.22
CA PHE A 160 -9.23 -9.81 -12.79
C PHE A 160 -9.63 -11.29 -12.73
N GLY A 161 -9.19 -12.11 -13.68
CA GLY A 161 -9.39 -13.56 -13.65
C GLY A 161 -8.69 -14.22 -12.45
N MET A 162 -7.51 -13.72 -12.07
CA MET A 162 -6.81 -14.17 -10.85
C MET A 162 -7.65 -13.92 -9.60
N VAL A 163 -8.32 -12.78 -9.48
CA VAL A 163 -9.20 -12.49 -8.33
C VAL A 163 -10.31 -13.51 -8.20
N ASN A 164 -11.00 -13.84 -9.29
CA ASN A 164 -12.08 -14.82 -9.26
C ASN A 164 -11.56 -16.21 -8.83
N THR A 165 -10.41 -16.62 -9.34
CA THR A 165 -9.77 -17.90 -8.94
C THR A 165 -9.41 -17.90 -7.45
N ILE A 166 -8.93 -16.79 -6.92
CA ILE A 166 -8.60 -16.66 -5.49
C ILE A 166 -9.89 -16.71 -4.64
N LEU A 167 -10.92 -15.97 -5.03
CA LEU A 167 -12.21 -15.97 -4.31
C LEU A 167 -12.84 -17.37 -4.29
N ASP A 168 -12.78 -18.10 -5.40
CA ASP A 168 -13.23 -19.49 -5.48
C ASP A 168 -12.42 -20.40 -4.55
N LYS A 169 -11.09 -20.30 -4.58
CA LYS A 169 -10.19 -21.09 -3.71
C LYS A 169 -10.46 -20.89 -2.22
N PHE A 170 -10.86 -19.70 -1.81
CA PHE A 170 -11.22 -19.39 -0.42
C PHE A 170 -12.72 -19.57 -0.12
N ASP A 171 -13.50 -20.11 -1.07
CA ASP A 171 -14.96 -20.26 -0.94
C ASP A 171 -15.66 -18.95 -0.53
N VAL A 172 -15.30 -17.87 -1.23
CA VAL A 172 -15.79 -16.50 -0.97
C VAL A 172 -16.74 -16.03 -2.08
N LEU A 173 -16.89 -16.78 -3.17
CA LEU A 173 -17.82 -16.48 -4.28
C LEU A 173 -19.29 -16.42 -3.85
#